data_f10a7b75e6fa147169b9d68817844ca0
#
_entry.id   f10a7b75e6fa147169b9d68817844ca0
#
_cell.length_a   1.000
_cell.length_b   1.000
_cell.length_c   1.000
_cell.angle_alpha   90.00
_cell.angle_beta   90.00
_cell.angle_gamma   90.00
#
_symmetry.space_group_name_H-M   'P 1'
#
loop_
_entity.id
_entity.type
_entity.pdbx_description
1 polymer ?
#
loop_
_entity_poly.entity_id
_entity_poly.type
_entity_poly.pdbx_seq_one_letter_code
_entity_poly.pdbx_strand_id
1 'polypeptide(L)'
;MNEIIFLTPDLSTELPLLYADAGIPAGFPSPAQDYVDGVLDLNKELIQHPAATFYAKVVGDSMAPEINEGDLLVVDRSLEPFDGCIAVCCLNNEFTIKRIDLSRKDEGYISLIPNNKKYEPITVTEEDKFILWGVVRYVIHKTV
;
A
#
# COMPACT_ATOMS: atom_id res chain seq x y z
N MET A 1 -2.79 -14.11 -13.04
CA MET A 1 -3.66 -12.93 -13.18
C MET A 1 -3.05 -11.76 -12.42
N ASN A 2 -2.91 -10.61 -13.07
CA ASN A 2 -2.41 -9.40 -12.41
C ASN A 2 -3.50 -8.83 -11.50
N GLU A 3 -3.11 -8.47 -10.28
CA GLU A 3 -4.03 -7.92 -9.28
C GLU A 3 -3.95 -6.39 -9.17
N ILE A 4 -3.10 -5.75 -9.97
CA ILE A 4 -2.87 -4.31 -9.85
C ILE A 4 -2.72 -3.65 -11.21
N ILE A 5 -3.07 -2.37 -11.24
CA ILE A 5 -2.82 -1.48 -12.37
C ILE A 5 -1.91 -0.36 -11.86
N PHE A 6 -0.77 -0.16 -12.53
CA PHE A 6 0.21 0.83 -12.14
C PHE A 6 -0.08 2.20 -12.74
N LEU A 7 0.13 3.23 -11.93
CA LEU A 7 0.02 4.63 -12.32
C LEU A 7 1.20 5.40 -11.73
N THR A 8 1.68 6.42 -12.42
CA THR A 8 2.70 7.30 -11.88
C THR A 8 2.04 8.53 -11.24
N PRO A 9 2.57 9.03 -10.11
CA PRO A 9 2.05 10.25 -9.50
C PRO A 9 2.28 11.46 -10.41
N ASP A 10 1.27 12.34 -10.48
CA ASP A 10 1.44 13.66 -11.05
C ASP A 10 1.71 14.64 -9.91
N LEU A 11 2.94 15.14 -9.81
CA LEU A 11 3.37 16.03 -8.75
C LEU A 11 3.50 17.48 -9.23
N SER A 12 2.96 17.81 -10.40
CA SER A 12 3.09 19.14 -11.01
C SER A 12 2.29 20.21 -10.30
N THR A 13 1.26 19.83 -9.55
CA THR A 13 0.35 20.77 -8.88
C THR A 13 0.37 20.54 -7.37
N GLU A 14 0.60 21.62 -6.61
CA GLU A 14 0.44 21.60 -5.16
C GLU A 14 -1.02 21.79 -4.81
N LEU A 15 -1.48 21.08 -3.78
CA LEU A 15 -2.84 21.18 -3.29
C LEU A 15 -2.86 21.21 -1.77
N PRO A 16 -2.44 22.35 -1.16
CA PRO A 16 -2.46 22.48 0.29
C PRO A 16 -3.89 22.69 0.79
N LEU A 17 -4.36 21.78 1.64
CA LEU A 17 -5.69 21.82 2.23
C LEU A 17 -5.58 22.02 3.75
N LEU A 18 -6.64 22.54 4.35
CA LEU A 18 -6.69 22.72 5.81
C LEU A 18 -6.57 21.37 6.51
N TYR A 19 -5.80 21.37 7.59
CA TYR A 19 -5.44 20.15 8.30
C TYR A 19 -5.61 20.30 9.82
N ALA A 20 -6.18 19.30 10.47
CA ALA A 20 -6.35 19.22 11.91
C ALA A 20 -5.40 18.17 12.48
N ASP A 21 -4.23 18.59 12.93
CA ASP A 21 -3.17 17.68 13.39
C ASP A 21 -3.53 16.99 14.71
N ALA A 22 -4.18 17.69 15.62
CA ALA A 22 -4.58 17.16 16.93
C ALA A 22 -5.68 16.09 16.84
N GLY A 23 -6.26 15.87 15.65
CA GLY A 23 -7.37 14.97 15.44
C GLY A 23 -8.71 15.58 15.83
N ILE A 24 -9.76 15.17 15.15
CA ILE A 24 -11.13 15.58 15.44
C ILE A 24 -11.84 14.40 16.08
N PRO A 25 -12.28 14.51 17.37
CA PRO A 25 -12.99 13.39 18.00
C PRO A 25 -14.31 13.09 17.29
N ALA A 26 -14.52 11.81 16.95
CA ALA A 26 -15.77 11.38 16.34
C ALA A 26 -16.94 11.62 17.31
N GLY A 27 -18.00 12.24 16.81
CA GLY A 27 -19.19 12.55 17.63
C GLY A 27 -19.09 13.82 18.47
N PHE A 28 -17.96 14.54 18.42
CA PHE A 28 -17.81 15.80 19.13
C PHE A 28 -18.43 16.94 18.31
N PRO A 29 -19.28 17.80 18.90
CA PRO A 29 -20.06 18.78 18.14
C PRO A 29 -19.36 20.09 17.84
N SER A 30 -18.07 20.26 18.16
CA SER A 30 -17.35 21.52 17.91
C SER A 30 -17.09 21.73 16.44
N PRO A 31 -17.08 23.00 15.97
CA PRO A 31 -16.70 23.31 14.59
C PRO A 31 -15.28 22.85 14.25
N ALA A 32 -15.07 22.42 13.01
CA ALA A 32 -13.77 21.96 12.55
C ALA A 32 -12.68 23.02 12.68
N GLN A 33 -13.01 24.30 12.58
CA GLN A 33 -12.06 25.40 12.74
C GLN A 33 -11.32 25.38 14.09
N ASP A 34 -11.92 24.81 15.14
CA ASP A 34 -11.28 24.71 16.45
C ASP A 34 -10.09 23.76 16.46
N TYR A 35 -9.95 22.91 15.44
CA TYR A 35 -8.93 21.88 15.34
C TYR A 35 -7.94 22.08 14.20
N VAL A 36 -8.08 23.16 13.42
CA VAL A 36 -7.20 23.43 12.28
C VAL A 36 -5.85 23.96 12.74
N ASP A 37 -4.78 23.21 12.45
CA ASP A 37 -3.41 23.57 12.81
C ASP A 37 -2.59 24.11 11.64
N GLY A 38 -3.09 24.03 10.41
CA GLY A 38 -2.35 24.49 9.25
C GLY A 38 -2.90 23.93 7.95
N VAL A 39 -2.02 23.71 7.00
CA VAL A 39 -2.35 23.16 5.69
C VAL A 39 -1.57 21.88 5.44
N LEU A 40 -2.17 20.96 4.69
CA LEU A 40 -1.56 19.70 4.30
C LEU A 40 -1.64 19.55 2.79
N ASP A 41 -0.52 19.23 2.16
CA ASP A 41 -0.47 18.78 0.77
C ASP A 41 -0.25 17.28 0.77
N LEU A 42 -1.25 16.52 0.31
CA LEU A 42 -1.18 15.06 0.33
C LEU A 42 -0.02 14.51 -0.49
N ASN A 43 0.35 15.14 -1.59
CA ASN A 43 1.51 14.72 -2.35
C ASN A 43 2.78 14.76 -1.51
N LYS A 44 2.98 15.84 -0.75
CA LYS A 44 4.13 15.98 0.13
C LYS A 44 4.08 15.02 1.31
N GLU A 45 2.87 14.79 1.84
CA GLU A 45 2.68 13.89 2.99
C GLU A 45 2.88 12.43 2.63
N LEU A 46 2.27 11.99 1.53
CA LEU A 46 2.25 10.58 1.17
C LEU A 46 3.47 10.14 0.37
N ILE A 47 4.13 11.06 -0.34
CA ILE A 47 5.20 10.73 -1.28
C ILE A 47 6.51 11.34 -0.79
N GLN A 48 7.32 10.51 -0.12
CA GLN A 48 8.63 10.91 0.41
C GLN A 48 9.75 10.71 -0.61
N HIS A 49 9.57 9.78 -1.55
CA HIS A 49 10.56 9.46 -2.57
C HIS A 49 9.92 9.53 -3.96
N PRO A 50 9.74 10.75 -4.53
CA PRO A 50 8.96 10.91 -5.77
C PRO A 50 9.45 10.09 -6.94
N ALA A 51 10.78 9.92 -7.09
CA ALA A 51 11.35 9.15 -8.20
C ALA A 51 11.09 7.65 -8.08
N ALA A 52 10.75 7.15 -6.90
CA ALA A 52 10.55 5.72 -6.63
C ALA A 52 9.10 5.38 -6.25
N THR A 53 8.20 6.36 -6.28
CA THR A 53 6.81 6.17 -5.85
C THR A 53 5.88 5.97 -7.03
N PHE A 54 5.04 4.96 -6.91
CA PHE A 54 4.02 4.63 -7.89
C PHE A 54 2.68 4.47 -7.20
N TYR A 55 1.61 4.75 -7.93
CA TYR A 55 0.28 4.37 -7.53
C TYR A 55 -0.07 3.02 -8.14
N ALA A 56 -0.81 2.22 -7.41
CA ALA A 56 -1.32 0.95 -7.90
C ALA A 56 -2.79 0.83 -7.54
N LYS A 57 -3.63 0.48 -8.52
CA LYS A 57 -5.04 0.23 -8.29
C LYS A 57 -5.26 -1.25 -8.11
N VAL A 58 -5.99 -1.62 -7.08
CA VAL A 58 -6.22 -3.02 -6.71
C VAL A 58 -7.31 -3.63 -7.58
N VAL A 59 -7.01 -4.81 -8.12
CA VAL A 59 -7.97 -5.67 -8.83
C VAL A 59 -7.97 -7.00 -8.11
N GLY A 60 -9.15 -7.52 -7.79
CA GLY A 60 -9.29 -8.77 -7.06
C GLY A 60 -9.44 -8.56 -5.56
N ASP A 61 -9.56 -9.65 -4.81
CA ASP A 61 -9.98 -9.61 -3.41
C ASP A 61 -9.09 -10.42 -2.45
N SER A 62 -7.88 -10.79 -2.85
CA SER A 62 -7.01 -11.63 -2.02
C SER A 62 -6.58 -10.97 -0.71
N MET A 63 -6.63 -9.65 -0.63
CA MET A 63 -6.27 -8.88 0.56
C MET A 63 -7.46 -8.28 1.30
N ALA A 64 -8.68 -8.63 0.88
CA ALA A 64 -9.89 -8.19 1.58
C ALA A 64 -9.98 -8.84 2.97
N PRO A 65 -10.54 -8.16 3.97
CA PRO A 65 -11.12 -6.82 3.92
C PRO A 65 -10.15 -5.66 4.13
N GLU A 66 -8.88 -5.91 4.40
CA GLU A 66 -7.90 -4.86 4.68
C GLU A 66 -7.64 -3.99 3.44
N ILE A 67 -7.47 -4.63 2.28
CA ILE A 67 -7.32 -3.94 1.00
C ILE A 67 -8.36 -4.52 0.06
N ASN A 68 -9.16 -3.65 -0.56
CA ASN A 68 -10.29 -4.07 -1.37
C ASN A 68 -10.11 -3.67 -2.83
N GLU A 69 -10.83 -4.35 -3.72
CA GLU A 69 -10.84 -4.00 -5.13
C GLU A 69 -11.24 -2.53 -5.31
N GLY A 70 -10.50 -1.83 -6.14
CA GLY A 70 -10.70 -0.40 -6.38
C GLY A 70 -9.89 0.50 -5.47
N ASP A 71 -9.30 -0.02 -4.41
CA ASP A 71 -8.41 0.77 -3.54
C ASP A 71 -7.17 1.24 -4.30
N LEU A 72 -6.66 2.39 -3.89
CA LEU A 72 -5.45 2.97 -4.45
C LEU A 72 -4.31 2.79 -3.46
N LEU A 73 -3.21 2.25 -3.94
CA LEU A 73 -2.02 2.04 -3.14
C LEU A 73 -0.96 3.09 -3.47
N VAL A 74 -0.24 3.54 -2.46
CA VAL A 74 0.99 4.31 -2.63
C VAL A 74 2.15 3.35 -2.38
N VAL A 75 2.91 3.05 -3.43
CA VAL A 75 3.96 2.05 -3.43
C VAL A 75 5.31 2.73 -3.58
N ASP A 76 6.22 2.46 -2.66
CA ASP A 76 7.58 3.02 -2.67
C ASP A 76 8.59 1.91 -2.97
N ARG A 77 9.27 2.01 -4.10
CA ARG A 77 10.25 1.04 -4.54
C ARG A 77 11.62 1.23 -3.90
N SER A 78 11.84 2.36 -3.25
CA SER A 78 13.13 2.63 -2.58
C SER A 78 13.19 2.06 -1.17
N LEU A 79 12.07 1.66 -0.59
CA LEU A 79 12.04 1.10 0.76
C LEU A 79 12.56 -0.33 0.79
N GLU A 80 13.36 -0.61 1.81
CA GLU A 80 13.82 -1.97 2.08
C GLU A 80 12.64 -2.81 2.61
N PRO A 81 12.34 -3.95 1.99
CA PRO A 81 11.29 -4.83 2.50
C PRO A 81 11.62 -5.38 3.88
N PHE A 82 10.61 -5.56 4.70
CA PHE A 82 10.75 -6.11 6.05
C PHE A 82 9.68 -7.16 6.31
N ASP A 83 9.93 -8.01 7.30
CA ASP A 83 8.99 -9.07 7.66
C ASP A 83 7.65 -8.47 8.10
N GLY A 84 6.56 -8.95 7.52
CA GLY A 84 5.22 -8.46 7.77
C GLY A 84 4.78 -7.27 6.94
N CYS A 85 5.64 -6.72 6.08
CA CYS A 85 5.22 -5.61 5.20
C CYS A 85 4.23 -6.09 4.15
N ILE A 86 3.38 -5.16 3.69
CA ILE A 86 2.55 -5.39 2.51
C ILE A 86 3.34 -4.92 1.31
N ALA A 87 3.45 -5.76 0.31
CA ALA A 87 4.26 -5.47 -0.85
C ALA A 87 3.58 -5.86 -2.15
N VAL A 88 3.96 -5.13 -3.19
CA VAL A 88 3.66 -5.53 -4.56
C VAL A 88 4.78 -6.47 -5.00
N CYS A 89 4.40 -7.66 -5.41
CA CYS A 89 5.31 -8.71 -5.83
C CYS A 89 5.06 -9.11 -7.27
N CYS A 90 6.09 -9.55 -7.95
CA CYS A 90 5.98 -10.19 -9.25
C CYS A 90 6.44 -11.63 -9.08
N LEU A 91 5.52 -12.57 -9.20
CA LEU A 91 5.80 -14.00 -9.09
C LEU A 91 5.49 -14.66 -10.43
N ASN A 92 6.51 -15.24 -11.03
CA ASN A 92 6.39 -15.94 -12.32
C ASN A 92 5.65 -15.09 -13.37
N ASN A 93 6.04 -13.81 -13.47
CA ASN A 93 5.52 -12.78 -14.37
C ASN A 93 4.10 -12.27 -14.06
N GLU A 94 3.55 -12.61 -12.89
CA GLU A 94 2.26 -12.08 -12.44
C GLU A 94 2.43 -11.18 -11.23
N PHE A 95 1.79 -10.02 -11.26
CA PHE A 95 1.80 -9.09 -10.13
C PHE A 95 0.72 -9.44 -9.11
N THR A 96 1.08 -9.39 -7.85
CA THR A 96 0.17 -9.63 -6.74
C THR A 96 0.52 -8.73 -5.55
N ILE A 97 -0.46 -8.52 -4.68
CA ILE A 97 -0.28 -7.77 -3.43
C ILE A 97 -0.47 -8.76 -2.30
N LYS A 98 0.53 -8.86 -1.43
CA LYS A 98 0.48 -9.79 -0.31
C LYS A 98 1.25 -9.23 0.87
N ARG A 99 0.97 -9.74 2.06
CA ARG A 99 1.83 -9.57 3.23
C ARG A 99 2.99 -10.54 3.11
N ILE A 100 4.19 -10.07 3.36
CA ILE A 100 5.40 -10.87 3.16
C ILE A 100 5.82 -11.48 4.49
N ASP A 101 5.98 -12.78 4.51
CA ASP A 101 6.53 -13.51 5.66
C ASP A 101 7.96 -13.94 5.32
N LEU A 102 8.92 -13.31 5.96
CA LEU A 102 10.35 -13.60 5.79
C LEU A 102 10.91 -14.51 6.90
N SER A 103 10.05 -14.98 7.82
CA SER A 103 10.51 -15.74 9.00
C SER A 103 11.21 -17.06 8.65
N ARG A 104 10.96 -17.59 7.47
CA ARG A 104 11.56 -18.86 6.99
C ARG A 104 12.60 -18.65 5.88
N LYS A 105 13.07 -17.43 5.70
CA LYS A 105 14.05 -17.12 4.66
C LYS A 105 15.32 -17.96 4.82
N ASP A 106 15.78 -18.17 6.04
CA ASP A 106 16.96 -18.99 6.31
C ASP A 106 16.73 -20.48 6.02
N GLU A 107 15.48 -20.92 5.93
CA GLU A 107 15.09 -22.27 5.53
C GLU A 107 14.91 -22.43 4.02
N GLY A 108 15.14 -21.37 3.25
CA GLY A 108 15.11 -21.39 1.78
C GLY A 108 13.80 -21.00 1.14
N TYR A 109 12.86 -20.42 1.89
CA TYR A 109 11.60 -19.97 1.30
C TYR A 109 11.00 -18.76 2.04
N ILE A 110 10.15 -18.05 1.33
CA ILE A 110 9.31 -17.00 1.91
C ILE A 110 7.85 -17.31 1.60
N SER A 111 6.94 -16.72 2.37
CA SER A 111 5.51 -16.91 2.16
C SER A 111 4.84 -15.60 1.83
N LEU A 112 3.93 -15.64 0.87
CA LEU A 112 3.09 -14.51 0.49
C LEU A 112 1.71 -14.77 1.11
N ILE A 113 1.33 -13.94 2.08
CA ILE A 113 0.16 -14.20 2.91
C ILE A 113 -1.01 -13.33 2.43
N PRO A 114 -2.11 -13.93 1.93
CA PRO A 114 -3.33 -13.19 1.66
C PRO A 114 -4.04 -12.84 2.96
N ASN A 115 -4.73 -11.71 2.98
CA ASN A 115 -5.55 -11.36 4.13
C ASN A 115 -6.92 -12.05 4.10
N ASN A 116 -7.38 -12.39 2.89
CA ASN A 116 -8.65 -13.08 2.67
C ASN A 116 -8.45 -14.59 2.86
N LYS A 117 -9.14 -15.15 3.83
CA LYS A 117 -9.04 -16.58 4.19
C LYS A 117 -9.52 -17.52 3.11
N LYS A 118 -10.19 -17.04 2.07
CA LYS A 118 -10.54 -17.83 0.88
C LYS A 118 -9.32 -18.31 0.11
N TYR A 119 -8.19 -17.62 0.26
CA TYR A 119 -6.96 -17.88 -0.47
C TYR A 119 -5.92 -18.50 0.45
N GLU A 120 -5.14 -19.42 -0.10
CA GLU A 120 -4.04 -20.03 0.62
C GLU A 120 -2.76 -19.20 0.50
N PRO A 121 -1.88 -19.21 1.53
CA PRO A 121 -0.55 -18.65 1.39
C PRO A 121 0.21 -19.26 0.23
N ILE A 122 1.03 -18.44 -0.42
CA ILE A 122 1.87 -18.85 -1.53
C ILE A 122 3.29 -19.01 -1.03
N THR A 123 3.88 -20.18 -1.24
CA THR A 123 5.28 -20.45 -0.92
C THR A 123 6.16 -20.09 -2.12
N VAL A 124 7.18 -19.29 -1.88
CA VAL A 124 8.14 -18.85 -2.90
C VAL A 124 9.51 -19.43 -2.54
N THR A 125 10.08 -20.18 -3.47
CA THR A 125 11.41 -20.79 -3.32
C THR A 125 12.39 -20.19 -4.31
N GLU A 126 13.65 -20.62 -4.24
CA GLU A 126 14.69 -20.19 -5.19
C GLU A 126 14.41 -20.61 -6.64
N GLU A 127 13.56 -21.58 -6.84
CA GLU A 127 13.16 -22.02 -8.18
C GLU A 127 12.16 -21.08 -8.84
N ASP A 128 11.50 -20.24 -8.06
CA ASP A 128 10.51 -19.30 -8.58
C ASP A 128 11.18 -18.03 -9.08
N LYS A 129 10.58 -17.46 -10.12
CA LYS A 129 10.92 -16.13 -10.61
C LYS A 129 10.22 -15.11 -9.75
N PHE A 130 10.89 -14.59 -8.76
CA PHE A 130 10.27 -13.71 -7.78
C PHE A 130 11.01 -12.38 -7.68
N ILE A 131 10.24 -11.28 -7.74
CA ILE A 131 10.73 -9.93 -7.50
C ILE A 131 9.80 -9.28 -6.49
N LEU A 132 10.35 -8.78 -5.39
CA LEU A 132 9.64 -7.91 -4.48
C LEU A 132 9.73 -6.51 -5.06
N TRP A 133 8.67 -6.09 -5.75
CA TRP A 133 8.69 -4.92 -6.61
C TRP A 133 8.67 -3.60 -5.84
N GLY A 134 7.90 -3.52 -4.76
CA GLY A 134 7.83 -2.33 -3.93
C GLY A 134 7.01 -2.53 -2.67
N VAL A 135 7.25 -1.69 -1.68
CA VAL A 135 6.54 -1.73 -0.40
C VAL A 135 5.34 -0.79 -0.43
N VAL A 136 4.19 -1.28 0.00
CA VAL A 136 2.98 -0.48 0.10
C VAL A 136 3.06 0.37 1.36
N ARG A 137 3.04 1.69 1.20
CA ARG A 137 3.08 2.62 2.33
C ARG A 137 1.70 3.06 2.77
N TYR A 138 0.80 3.29 1.84
CA TYR A 138 -0.55 3.77 2.13
C TYR A 138 -1.57 3.05 1.27
N VAL A 139 -2.74 2.85 1.86
CA VAL A 139 -3.92 2.36 1.17
C VAL A 139 -4.97 3.47 1.24
N ILE A 140 -5.48 3.88 0.08
CA ILE A 140 -6.51 4.91 -0.01
C ILE A 140 -7.79 4.23 -0.43
N HIS A 141 -8.77 4.24 0.45
CA HIS A 141 -10.04 3.58 0.26
C HIS A 141 -11.16 4.61 0.04
N LYS A 142 -11.89 4.45 -1.06
CA LYS A 142 -13.02 5.32 -1.40
C LYS A 142 -14.27 4.80 -0.71
N THR A 143 -14.98 5.67 -0.02
CA THR A 143 -16.19 5.28 0.74
C THR A 143 -17.50 5.61 0.03
N VAL A 144 -17.42 6.35 -1.06
CA VAL A 144 -18.63 6.77 -1.81
C VAL A 144 -18.53 6.36 -3.26
#